data_8545e2d9300ec95e92c762f1d65ab92d
#
_entry.id   8545e2d9300ec95e92c762f1d65ab92d
#
_cell.length_a   1.000
_cell.length_b   1.000
_cell.length_c   1.000
_cell.angle_alpha   90.00
_cell.angle_beta   90.00
_cell.angle_gamma   90.00
#
_symmetry.space_group_name_H-M   'P 1'
#
loop_
_entity.id
_entity.type
_entity.pdbx_description
1 polymer ?
#
loop_
_entity_poly.entity_id
_entity_poly.type
_entity_poly.pdbx_seq_one_letter_code
_entity_poly.pdbx_strand_id
1 'polypeptide(L)'
;MNFGIYVNQFVDLAYIDNFYLLCYNITMKNNTLVLNILKKNSKGLTAYQILERIQKFKFVQPMTIYRALKELNDKGLIHKTNKNKTFHLCNTSGSHEHNAVLAVCNDCGVAEELKTKLFSKIIKHVKSKKKFDFSNFNLEITTTCKECNA
;
A
#
# COMPACT_ATOMS: atom_id res chain seq x y z
N MET A 1 1.05 -53.64 -30.85
CA MET A 1 -0.13 -52.84 -30.52
C MET A 1 0.37 -51.54 -29.84
N ASN A 2 0.50 -50.47 -30.63
CA ASN A 2 0.98 -49.18 -30.14
C ASN A 2 -0.23 -48.32 -29.78
N PHE A 3 -0.43 -48.05 -28.50
CA PHE A 3 -1.34 -47.04 -28.03
C PHE A 3 -0.61 -45.70 -28.00
N GLY A 4 -0.71 -44.95 -29.11
CA GLY A 4 -0.32 -43.54 -29.15
C GLY A 4 -1.34 -42.71 -28.40
N ILE A 5 -0.94 -42.16 -27.25
CA ILE A 5 -1.70 -41.14 -26.55
C ILE A 5 -1.42 -39.83 -27.27
N TYR A 6 -2.36 -39.38 -28.09
CA TYR A 6 -2.39 -38.01 -28.59
C TYR A 6 -2.73 -37.10 -27.42
N VAL A 7 -1.70 -36.50 -26.83
CA VAL A 7 -1.87 -35.34 -25.94
C VAL A 7 -2.17 -34.15 -26.85
N ASN A 8 -3.40 -33.71 -26.81
CA ASN A 8 -3.90 -32.52 -27.56
C ASN A 8 -3.16 -31.28 -27.08
N GLN A 9 -2.23 -30.78 -27.89
CA GLN A 9 -1.40 -29.59 -27.68
C GLN A 9 -2.19 -28.33 -27.99
N PHE A 10 -3.11 -27.96 -27.11
CA PHE A 10 -3.64 -26.60 -26.98
C PHE A 10 -4.01 -26.36 -25.53
N VAL A 11 -3.00 -26.39 -24.66
CA VAL A 11 -3.17 -25.75 -23.35
C VAL A 11 -2.80 -24.31 -23.58
N ASP A 12 -3.80 -23.42 -23.53
CA ASP A 12 -3.62 -21.97 -23.68
C ASP A 12 -2.48 -21.50 -22.77
N LEU A 13 -1.43 -20.93 -23.35
CA LEU A 13 -0.32 -20.31 -22.61
C LEU A 13 -0.84 -19.32 -21.55
N ALA A 14 -1.94 -18.62 -21.85
CA ALA A 14 -2.61 -17.73 -20.91
C ALA A 14 -3.16 -18.45 -19.66
N TYR A 15 -3.53 -19.74 -19.78
CA TYR A 15 -4.00 -20.54 -18.64
C TYR A 15 -2.85 -20.98 -17.75
N ILE A 16 -1.70 -21.32 -18.34
CA ILE A 16 -0.49 -21.71 -17.60
C ILE A 16 0.06 -20.51 -16.84
N ASP A 17 0.15 -19.35 -17.47
CA ASP A 17 0.61 -18.12 -16.81
C ASP A 17 -0.30 -17.72 -15.65
N ASN A 18 -1.61 -17.87 -15.80
CA ASN A 18 -2.56 -17.56 -14.74
C ASN A 18 -2.47 -18.57 -13.58
N PHE A 19 -2.22 -19.86 -13.87
CA PHE A 19 -2.04 -20.89 -12.85
C PHE A 19 -0.74 -20.71 -12.07
N TYR A 20 0.38 -20.40 -12.74
CA TYR A 20 1.65 -20.06 -12.07
C TYR A 20 1.53 -18.82 -11.23
N LEU A 21 0.86 -17.79 -11.74
CA LEU A 21 0.61 -16.55 -10.99
C LEU A 21 -0.25 -16.80 -9.75
N LEU A 22 -1.26 -17.68 -9.86
CA LEU A 22 -2.12 -18.05 -8.74
C LEU A 22 -1.32 -18.84 -7.68
N CYS A 23 -0.56 -19.84 -8.07
CA CYS A 23 0.29 -20.62 -7.15
C CYS A 23 1.33 -19.73 -6.46
N TYR A 24 1.96 -18.81 -7.20
CA TYR A 24 2.90 -17.85 -6.68
C TYR A 24 2.27 -16.96 -5.60
N ASN A 25 1.08 -16.42 -5.85
CA ASN A 25 0.37 -15.59 -4.88
C ASN A 25 -0.05 -16.36 -3.62
N ILE A 26 -0.43 -17.63 -3.74
CA ILE A 26 -0.82 -18.47 -2.60
C ILE A 26 0.37 -18.68 -1.65
N THR A 27 1.58 -18.83 -2.18
CA THR A 27 2.80 -19.09 -1.38
C THR A 27 3.44 -17.81 -0.82
N MET A 28 3.12 -16.64 -1.38
CA MET A 28 3.69 -15.37 -0.93
C MET A 28 3.31 -15.02 0.51
N LYS A 29 4.26 -14.37 1.21
CA LYS A 29 4.00 -13.76 2.53
C LYS A 29 2.95 -12.65 2.40
N ASN A 30 2.08 -12.52 3.39
CA ASN A 30 0.99 -11.53 3.37
C ASN A 30 1.48 -10.09 3.20
N ASN A 31 2.61 -9.73 3.82
CA ASN A 31 3.22 -8.40 3.65
C ASN A 31 3.56 -8.09 2.19
N THR A 32 4.14 -9.06 1.49
CA THR A 32 4.49 -8.90 0.06
C THR A 32 3.23 -8.77 -0.80
N LEU A 33 2.17 -9.53 -0.50
CA LEU A 33 0.90 -9.42 -1.19
C LEU A 33 0.27 -8.04 -1.01
N VAL A 34 0.25 -7.53 0.23
CA VAL A 34 -0.26 -6.19 0.54
C VAL A 34 0.51 -5.13 -0.24
N LEU A 35 1.86 -5.18 -0.23
CA LEU A 35 2.69 -4.23 -0.97
C LEU A 35 2.42 -4.29 -2.49
N ASN A 36 2.30 -5.49 -3.07
CA ASN A 36 2.01 -5.65 -4.50
C ASN A 36 0.63 -5.10 -4.89
N ILE A 37 -0.37 -5.26 -4.01
CA ILE A 37 -1.70 -4.70 -4.22
C ILE A 37 -1.66 -3.17 -4.16
N LEU A 38 -0.96 -2.60 -3.19
CA LEU A 38 -0.83 -1.16 -3.05
C LEU A 38 -0.04 -0.53 -4.20
N LYS A 39 1.01 -1.20 -4.71
CA LYS A 39 1.78 -0.75 -5.90
C LYS A 39 0.90 -0.52 -7.13
N LYS A 40 -0.16 -1.28 -7.28
CA LYS A 40 -1.08 -1.19 -8.42
C LYS A 40 -2.20 -0.17 -8.22
N ASN A 41 -2.24 0.53 -7.07
CA ASN A 41 -3.36 1.41 -6.71
C ASN A 41 -2.87 2.73 -6.13
N SER A 42 -2.75 3.75 -6.97
CA SER A 42 -2.31 5.10 -6.59
C SER A 42 -3.27 5.81 -5.62
N LYS A 43 -4.57 5.51 -5.69
CA LYS A 43 -5.58 6.10 -4.80
C LYS A 43 -5.56 5.54 -3.38
N GLY A 44 -4.66 4.57 -3.09
CA GLY A 44 -4.67 3.87 -1.83
C GLY A 44 -5.88 2.93 -1.66
N LEU A 45 -5.85 2.12 -0.63
CA LEU A 45 -6.90 1.15 -0.34
C LEU A 45 -7.14 1.06 1.15
N THR A 46 -8.39 0.85 1.55
CA THR A 46 -8.73 0.49 2.92
C THR A 46 -8.29 -0.93 3.25
N ALA A 47 -8.16 -1.26 4.53
CA ALA A 47 -7.81 -2.62 4.96
C ALA A 47 -8.81 -3.67 4.43
N TYR A 48 -10.08 -3.30 4.37
CA TYR A 48 -11.14 -4.17 3.84
C TYR A 48 -10.99 -4.44 2.34
N GLN A 49 -10.72 -3.40 1.55
CA GLN A 49 -10.47 -3.54 0.11
C GLN A 49 -9.22 -4.38 -0.20
N ILE A 50 -8.19 -4.27 0.64
CA ILE A 50 -6.98 -5.12 0.51
C ILE A 50 -7.32 -6.57 0.84
N LEU A 51 -8.06 -6.81 1.94
CA LEU A 51 -8.53 -8.13 2.34
C LEU A 51 -9.34 -8.80 1.21
N GLU A 52 -10.34 -8.11 0.69
CA GLU A 52 -11.21 -8.59 -0.39
C GLU A 52 -10.42 -9.01 -1.63
N ARG A 53 -9.40 -8.20 -2.02
CA ARG A 53 -8.54 -8.53 -3.15
C ARG A 53 -7.67 -9.76 -2.92
N ILE A 54 -7.17 -9.95 -1.69
CA ILE A 54 -6.38 -11.13 -1.34
C ILE A 54 -7.26 -12.37 -1.27
N GLN A 55 -8.48 -12.24 -0.75
CA GLN A 55 -9.41 -13.37 -0.62
C GLN A 55 -9.88 -13.94 -1.95
N LYS A 56 -9.70 -13.23 -3.07
CA LYS A 56 -9.98 -13.76 -4.42
C LYS A 56 -9.08 -14.93 -4.81
N PHE A 57 -7.91 -15.08 -4.20
CA PHE A 57 -6.95 -16.14 -4.55
C PHE A 57 -6.30 -16.84 -3.36
N LYS A 58 -6.48 -16.30 -2.14
CA LYS A 58 -5.91 -16.91 -0.92
C LYS A 58 -6.86 -16.71 0.26
N PHE A 59 -7.21 -17.80 0.93
CA PHE A 59 -7.97 -17.67 2.19
C PHE A 59 -7.12 -17.02 3.27
N VAL A 60 -7.55 -15.87 3.76
CA VAL A 60 -6.87 -15.09 4.79
C VAL A 60 -7.89 -14.50 5.77
N GLN A 61 -7.59 -14.63 7.05
CA GLN A 61 -8.40 -14.02 8.12
C GLN A 61 -8.16 -12.50 8.17
N PRO A 62 -9.18 -11.68 8.46
CA PRO A 62 -9.06 -10.23 8.56
C PRO A 62 -7.92 -9.77 9.46
N MET A 63 -7.77 -10.38 10.64
CA MET A 63 -6.71 -10.03 11.60
C MET A 63 -5.30 -10.23 11.05
N THR A 64 -5.11 -11.16 10.13
CA THR A 64 -3.80 -11.38 9.47
C THR A 64 -3.43 -10.20 8.59
N ILE A 65 -4.41 -9.62 7.87
CA ILE A 65 -4.17 -8.43 7.04
C ILE A 65 -3.93 -7.20 7.91
N TYR A 66 -4.67 -7.02 8.99
CA TYR A 66 -4.43 -5.91 9.94
C TYR A 66 -3.04 -5.97 10.56
N ARG A 67 -2.56 -7.18 10.93
CA ARG A 67 -1.18 -7.37 11.44
C ARG A 67 -0.13 -7.04 10.37
N ALA A 68 -0.32 -7.50 9.13
CA ALA A 68 0.56 -7.17 8.02
C ALA A 68 0.61 -5.66 7.75
N LEU A 69 -0.53 -4.98 7.73
CA LEU A 69 -0.61 -3.53 7.55
C LEU A 69 0.08 -2.78 8.69
N LYS A 70 -0.13 -3.21 9.94
CA LYS A 70 0.56 -2.62 11.09
C LYS A 70 2.08 -2.77 10.95
N GLU A 71 2.57 -3.97 10.68
CA GLU A 71 4.00 -4.24 10.52
C GLU A 71 4.63 -3.42 9.39
N LEU A 72 3.93 -3.30 8.25
CA LEU A 72 4.41 -2.51 7.11
C LEU A 72 4.43 -1.01 7.43
N ASN A 73 3.44 -0.52 8.16
CA ASN A 73 3.38 0.87 8.61
C ASN A 73 4.48 1.17 9.64
N ASP A 74 4.70 0.27 10.61
CA ASP A 74 5.76 0.41 11.62
C ASP A 74 7.16 0.38 10.97
N LYS A 75 7.32 -0.33 9.85
CA LYS A 75 8.54 -0.33 9.02
C LYS A 75 8.63 0.87 8.08
N GLY A 76 7.62 1.73 8.04
CA GLY A 76 7.56 2.90 7.15
C GLY A 76 7.47 2.57 5.67
N LEU A 77 7.04 1.37 5.32
CA LEU A 77 6.86 0.96 3.93
C LEU A 77 5.52 1.42 3.34
N ILE A 78 4.57 1.72 4.21
CA ILE A 78 3.26 2.27 3.87
C ILE A 78 2.88 3.36 4.85
N HIS A 79 1.97 4.24 4.43
CA HIS A 79 1.36 5.28 5.26
C HIS A 79 -0.15 5.09 5.31
N LYS A 80 -0.74 5.34 6.48
CA LYS A 80 -2.19 5.34 6.66
C LYS A 80 -2.69 6.78 6.71
N THR A 81 -3.68 7.11 5.86
CA THR A 81 -4.38 8.41 5.94
C THR A 81 -5.44 8.38 7.04
N ASN A 82 -5.57 9.49 7.77
CA ASN A 82 -6.54 9.61 8.85
C ASN A 82 -7.96 9.84 8.33
N LYS A 83 -8.11 10.61 7.26
CA LYS A 83 -9.39 10.97 6.68
C LYS A 83 -10.13 9.75 6.12
N ASN A 84 -9.52 9.05 5.17
CA ASN A 84 -10.18 7.98 4.43
C ASN A 84 -9.83 6.58 4.97
N LYS A 85 -8.96 6.49 5.99
CA LYS A 85 -8.43 5.24 6.54
C LYS A 85 -7.80 4.34 5.47
N THR A 86 -7.29 4.95 4.38
CA THR A 86 -6.61 4.24 3.29
C THR A 86 -5.11 4.11 3.55
N PHE A 87 -4.52 3.06 2.98
CA PHE A 87 -3.10 2.79 3.04
C PHE A 87 -2.48 3.09 1.69
N HIS A 88 -1.32 3.76 1.70
CA HIS A 88 -0.55 4.17 0.53
C HIS A 88 0.89 3.69 0.67
N LEU A 89 1.55 3.40 -0.45
CA LEU A 89 2.98 3.10 -0.43
C LEU A 89 3.78 4.34 -0.03
N CYS A 90 4.84 4.12 0.77
CA CYS A 90 5.88 5.11 0.97
C CYS A 90 6.75 5.21 -0.29
N ASN A 91 6.89 6.40 -0.84
CA ASN A 91 7.71 6.67 -2.01
C ASN A 91 9.16 7.02 -1.65
N THR A 92 9.42 7.32 -0.37
CA THR A 92 10.76 7.63 0.13
C THR A 92 11.41 6.35 0.63
N SER A 93 12.04 5.60 -0.26
CA SER A 93 12.80 4.40 0.10
C SER A 93 14.03 4.76 0.94
N GLY A 94 14.08 4.28 2.17
CA GLY A 94 15.34 4.02 2.89
C GLY A 94 15.78 4.98 3.99
N SER A 95 15.03 6.01 4.39
CA SER A 95 15.37 6.77 5.60
C SER A 95 14.48 6.33 6.77
N HIS A 96 15.11 5.89 7.85
CA HIS A 96 14.44 5.49 9.09
C HIS A 96 13.77 6.65 9.85
N GLU A 97 13.83 7.87 9.36
CA GLU A 97 13.10 9.02 9.88
C GLU A 97 11.75 9.11 9.17
N HIS A 98 10.75 8.48 9.75
CA HIS A 98 9.39 8.40 9.17
C HIS A 98 8.54 9.64 9.46
N ASN A 99 9.08 10.80 9.18
CA ASN A 99 8.30 12.03 9.16
C ASN A 99 7.54 12.09 7.83
N ALA A 100 6.32 11.57 7.80
CA ALA A 100 5.50 11.58 6.60
C ALA A 100 4.67 12.87 6.52
N VAL A 101 4.70 13.51 5.37
CA VAL A 101 3.79 14.60 5.01
C VAL A 101 2.98 14.18 3.81
N LEU A 102 1.70 13.95 4.01
CA LEU A 102 0.78 13.48 2.97
C LEU A 102 -0.19 14.58 2.57
N ALA A 103 -0.26 14.87 1.27
CA ALA A 103 -1.38 15.64 0.71
C ALA A 103 -2.46 14.64 0.30
N VAL A 104 -3.70 14.83 0.77
CA VAL A 104 -4.84 13.95 0.50
C VAL A 104 -5.96 14.74 -0.16
N CYS A 105 -6.41 14.29 -1.31
CA CYS A 105 -7.54 14.90 -1.99
C CYS A 105 -8.84 14.68 -1.24
N ASN A 106 -9.62 15.76 -1.07
CA ASN A 106 -10.93 15.71 -0.42
C ASN A 106 -11.95 14.89 -1.20
N ASP A 107 -11.88 14.93 -2.53
CA ASP A 107 -12.91 14.42 -3.41
C ASP A 107 -12.63 12.97 -3.86
N CYS A 108 -11.43 12.70 -4.40
CA CYS A 108 -11.12 11.37 -4.93
C CYS A 108 -10.28 10.49 -4.00
N GLY A 109 -9.75 11.05 -2.89
CA GLY A 109 -8.97 10.31 -1.90
C GLY A 109 -7.54 9.96 -2.34
N VAL A 110 -7.09 10.42 -3.53
CA VAL A 110 -5.69 10.26 -3.93
C VAL A 110 -4.78 10.92 -2.90
N ALA A 111 -3.69 10.27 -2.55
CA ALA A 111 -2.69 10.83 -1.65
C ALA A 111 -1.32 10.87 -2.32
N GLU A 112 -0.58 11.91 -2.04
CA GLU A 112 0.78 12.11 -2.50
C GLU A 112 1.68 12.46 -1.31
N GLU A 113 2.85 11.83 -1.24
CA GLU A 113 3.85 12.12 -0.23
C GLU A 113 4.66 13.34 -0.66
N LEU A 114 4.63 14.38 0.18
CA LEU A 114 5.36 15.62 -0.05
C LEU A 114 6.79 15.53 0.49
N LYS A 115 7.72 16.29 -0.13
CA LYS A 115 9.11 16.33 0.33
C LYS A 115 9.23 16.90 1.74
N THR A 116 9.64 16.09 2.69
CA THR A 116 9.68 16.37 4.13
C THR A 116 10.68 17.46 4.53
N LYS A 117 11.74 17.72 3.74
CA LYS A 117 12.80 18.67 4.11
C LYS A 117 12.32 20.09 4.44
N LEU A 118 11.31 20.59 3.71
CA LEU A 118 10.73 21.91 3.97
C LEU A 118 9.92 21.91 5.28
N PHE A 119 9.10 20.89 5.47
CA PHE A 119 8.24 20.76 6.64
C PHE A 119 9.04 20.52 7.93
N SER A 120 10.13 19.76 7.86
CA SER A 120 11.04 19.57 9.00
C SER A 120 11.64 20.89 9.48
N LYS A 121 11.97 21.81 8.58
CA LYS A 121 12.44 23.15 8.94
C LYS A 121 11.35 23.97 9.66
N ILE A 122 10.12 23.95 9.12
CA ILE A 122 8.98 24.65 9.71
C ILE A 122 8.68 24.10 11.11
N ILE A 123 8.62 22.79 11.25
CA ILE A 123 8.31 22.13 12.52
C ILE A 123 9.40 22.39 13.57
N LYS A 124 10.68 22.49 13.17
CA LYS A 124 11.75 22.87 14.09
C LYS A 124 11.55 24.28 14.68
N HIS A 125 10.90 25.19 13.92
CA HIS A 125 10.59 26.54 14.39
C HIS A 125 9.33 26.59 15.28
N VAL A 126 8.38 25.65 15.06
CA VAL A 126 7.13 25.52 15.83
C VAL A 126 7.36 24.77 17.16
N LYS A 127 8.59 24.43 17.52
CA LYS A 127 8.87 23.67 18.76
C LYS A 127 8.12 24.25 19.92
N SER A 128 7.03 23.61 20.28
CA SER A 128 6.30 23.85 21.52
C SER A 128 7.27 23.66 22.68
N LYS A 129 7.43 24.69 23.47
CA LYS A 129 8.47 24.80 24.50
C LYS A 129 8.48 23.67 25.54
N LYS A 130 7.47 22.79 25.65
CA LYS A 130 7.44 21.79 26.74
C LYS A 130 6.49 20.60 26.61
N LYS A 131 5.63 20.46 25.59
CA LYS A 131 4.59 19.41 25.63
C LYS A 131 4.69 18.32 24.56
N PHE A 132 5.33 18.60 23.43
CA PHE A 132 5.36 17.69 22.30
C PHE A 132 6.78 17.47 21.81
N ASP A 133 7.13 16.21 21.51
CA ASP A 133 8.33 15.84 20.80
C ASP A 133 7.99 15.70 19.29
N PHE A 134 8.66 16.50 18.47
CA PHE A 134 8.52 16.49 17.02
C PHE A 134 9.66 15.74 16.32
N SER A 135 10.35 14.83 17.02
CA SER A 135 11.34 13.97 16.39
C SER A 135 10.67 13.02 15.36
N ASN A 136 9.46 12.56 15.70
CA ASN A 136 8.61 11.77 14.82
C ASN A 136 7.24 12.44 14.68
N PHE A 137 6.84 12.78 13.46
CA PHE A 137 5.53 13.36 13.20
C PHE A 137 4.92 12.78 11.91
N ASN A 138 3.61 12.78 11.86
CA ASN A 138 2.83 12.53 10.66
C ASN A 138 1.91 13.71 10.43
N LEU A 139 2.05 14.37 9.27
CA LEU A 139 1.26 15.53 8.88
C LEU A 139 0.39 15.17 7.67
N GLU A 140 -0.90 15.35 7.80
CA GLU A 140 -1.87 15.16 6.71
C GLU A 140 -2.46 16.51 6.32
N ILE A 141 -2.28 16.89 5.05
CA ILE A 141 -2.80 18.12 4.46
C ILE A 141 -3.95 17.72 3.54
N THR A 142 -5.16 18.15 3.86
CA THR A 142 -6.32 17.90 3.00
C THR A 142 -6.51 19.05 2.03
N THR A 143 -6.61 18.73 0.73
CA THR A 143 -6.77 19.70 -0.37
C THR A 143 -7.51 19.03 -1.54
N THR A 144 -7.77 19.75 -2.61
CA THR A 144 -8.31 19.19 -3.86
C THR A 144 -7.16 18.95 -4.85
N CYS A 145 -7.10 17.79 -5.47
CA CYS A 145 -6.07 17.48 -6.48
C CYS A 145 -6.38 18.18 -7.81
N LYS A 146 -5.38 18.25 -8.69
CA LYS A 146 -5.54 18.93 -9.99
C LYS A 146 -6.65 18.35 -10.85
N GLU A 147 -6.83 17.02 -10.82
CA GLU A 147 -7.87 16.33 -11.58
C GLU A 147 -9.30 16.64 -11.08
N CYS A 148 -9.46 16.93 -9.79
CA CYS A 148 -10.76 17.26 -9.22
C CYS A 148 -11.03 18.78 -9.23
N ASN A 149 -10.02 19.60 -9.46
CA ASN A 149 -10.12 21.06 -9.51
C ASN A 149 -10.18 21.61 -10.94
N ALA A 150 -10.27 20.72 -11.94
CA ALA A 150 -10.36 21.05 -13.36
C ALA A 150 -11.80 21.35 -13.79
#